data_fa82550621239151ae272f211d2915e4
#
_entry.id   fa82550621239151ae272f211d2915e4
#
_cell.length_a   1.000
_cell.length_b   1.000
_cell.length_c   1.000
_cell.angle_alpha   90.00
_cell.angle_beta   90.00
_cell.angle_gamma   90.00
#
_symmetry.space_group_name_H-M   'P 1'
#
loop_
_entity.id
_entity.type
_entity.pdbx_description
1 polymer ?
#
loop_
_entity_poly.entity_id
_entity_poly.type
_entity_poly.pdbx_seq_one_letter_code
_entity_poly.pdbx_strand_id
1 'polypeptide(L)'
;MSRRDWFVVIIPLITVWFLDRFTKIWATSLSGITSYGPLHFALHHNHGAMMGLFSELPGVLRIVTLSTGGAFLLCTYAIIQYMLPIRSIQLRAGLSILIGGILGNVADRIGWGFVVDFIVLGTPTLSSPAFNLADAVQWVGYLMIVVAIVREGDVLWPENSSRQIYWVNRKFQLKYSFFLFGVATALGIVGCVFSYTYFRVTITELVGNNQYLLNKFLVPFVVAFILIFMTFGVVLFALGKYLSHRIAGPIYAFEKSLHDILGGNSQRRLRLRSADEFKHLEELTNQVREKFNSLQAQVELNKPPKNP
;
A
#
# COMPACT_ATOMS: atom_id res chain seq x y z
N MET A 1 -11.06 6.92 -8.32
CA MET A 1 -10.12 6.76 -9.45
C MET A 1 -10.82 7.07 -10.76
N SER A 2 -10.18 7.85 -11.65
CA SER A 2 -10.67 8.09 -13.01
C SER A 2 -10.36 6.86 -13.90
N ARG A 3 -10.98 6.79 -15.11
CA ARG A 3 -10.64 5.73 -16.09
C ARG A 3 -9.14 5.77 -16.46
N ARG A 4 -8.57 6.98 -16.57
CA ARG A 4 -7.13 7.17 -16.84
C ARG A 4 -6.25 6.59 -15.77
N ASP A 5 -6.62 6.72 -14.51
CA ASP A 5 -5.84 6.19 -13.39
C ASP A 5 -5.76 4.66 -13.44
N TRP A 6 -6.85 3.98 -13.83
CA TRP A 6 -6.88 2.53 -14.01
C TRP A 6 -5.92 2.05 -15.10
N PHE A 7 -5.84 2.77 -16.22
CA PHE A 7 -4.86 2.44 -17.26
C PHE A 7 -3.42 2.56 -16.76
N VAL A 8 -3.09 3.61 -16.00
CA VAL A 8 -1.76 3.82 -15.41
C VAL A 8 -1.40 2.75 -14.37
N VAL A 9 -2.40 2.16 -13.73
CA VAL A 9 -2.21 1.09 -12.73
C VAL A 9 -2.08 -0.28 -13.41
N ILE A 10 -2.99 -0.63 -14.29
CA ILE A 10 -3.11 -1.98 -14.84
C ILE A 10 -2.10 -2.24 -15.97
N ILE A 11 -1.94 -1.30 -16.90
CA ILE A 11 -1.09 -1.50 -18.08
C ILE A 11 0.37 -1.76 -17.69
N PRO A 12 1.05 -0.92 -16.87
CA PRO A 12 2.43 -1.17 -16.49
C PRO A 12 2.60 -2.50 -15.74
N LEU A 13 1.68 -2.82 -14.82
CA LEU A 13 1.71 -4.06 -14.05
C LEU A 13 1.67 -5.29 -14.97
N ILE A 14 0.68 -5.35 -15.87
CA ILE A 14 0.50 -6.47 -16.79
C ILE A 14 1.65 -6.55 -17.79
N THR A 15 2.10 -5.41 -18.32
CA THR A 15 3.21 -5.35 -19.29
C THR A 15 4.49 -5.89 -18.68
N VAL A 16 4.84 -5.46 -17.47
CA VAL A 16 6.04 -5.93 -16.77
C VAL A 16 5.96 -7.44 -16.52
N TRP A 17 4.85 -7.91 -15.98
CA TRP A 17 4.63 -9.33 -15.70
C TRP A 17 4.75 -10.18 -16.98
N PHE A 18 4.14 -9.73 -18.08
CA PHE A 18 4.15 -10.45 -19.35
C PHE A 18 5.54 -10.46 -19.99
N LEU A 19 6.24 -9.33 -20.02
CA LEU A 19 7.60 -9.24 -20.56
C LEU A 19 8.58 -10.08 -19.75
N ASP A 20 8.48 -10.05 -18.42
CA ASP A 20 9.28 -10.90 -17.55
C ASP A 20 9.05 -12.38 -17.84
N ARG A 21 7.80 -12.80 -17.94
CA ARG A 21 7.45 -14.18 -18.28
C ARG A 21 8.00 -14.62 -19.64
N PHE A 22 7.86 -13.74 -20.65
CA PHE A 22 8.35 -14.03 -21.99
C PHE A 22 9.88 -14.17 -22.02
N THR A 23 10.62 -13.25 -21.38
CA THR A 23 12.09 -13.29 -21.33
C THR A 23 12.60 -14.50 -20.55
N LYS A 24 11.93 -14.93 -19.48
CA LYS A 24 12.26 -16.13 -18.72
C LYS A 24 12.04 -17.41 -19.52
N ILE A 25 10.94 -17.51 -20.27
CA ILE A 25 10.70 -18.64 -21.19
C ILE A 25 11.81 -18.70 -22.26
N TRP A 26 12.17 -17.55 -22.84
CA TRP A 26 13.29 -17.48 -23.77
C TRP A 26 14.60 -17.94 -23.09
N ALA A 27 14.86 -17.50 -21.87
CA ALA A 27 16.07 -17.86 -21.13
C ALA A 27 16.20 -19.36 -20.86
N THR A 28 15.10 -20.10 -20.74
CA THR A 28 15.16 -21.58 -20.60
C THR A 28 15.69 -22.30 -21.83
N SER A 29 15.74 -21.65 -23.00
CA SER A 29 16.35 -22.18 -24.22
C SER A 29 17.86 -21.95 -24.32
N LEU A 30 18.47 -21.21 -23.38
CA LEU A 30 19.90 -20.95 -23.37
C LEU A 30 20.67 -22.26 -23.03
N SER A 31 21.56 -22.70 -23.92
CA SER A 31 22.37 -23.90 -23.76
C SER A 31 23.78 -23.63 -23.25
N GLY A 32 24.08 -22.43 -22.79
CA GLY A 32 25.41 -22.03 -22.31
C GLY A 32 25.49 -20.56 -21.97
N ILE A 33 26.70 -20.06 -21.75
CA ILE A 33 26.95 -18.66 -21.48
C ILE A 33 27.15 -17.90 -22.80
N THR A 34 26.31 -16.93 -23.07
CA THR A 34 26.46 -16.02 -24.20
C THR A 34 26.91 -14.65 -23.68
N SER A 35 28.03 -14.13 -24.17
CA SER A 35 28.66 -12.92 -23.65
C SER A 35 28.71 -11.80 -24.67
N TYR A 36 28.32 -10.61 -24.28
CA TYR A 36 28.40 -9.36 -25.06
C TYR A 36 29.10 -8.28 -24.21
N GLY A 37 30.42 -8.29 -24.21
CA GLY A 37 31.22 -7.40 -23.35
C GLY A 37 30.94 -7.70 -21.87
N PRO A 38 30.51 -6.71 -21.06
CA PRO A 38 30.22 -6.91 -19.65
C PRO A 38 28.84 -7.55 -19.37
N LEU A 39 28.04 -7.82 -20.39
CA LEU A 39 26.73 -8.42 -20.29
C LEU A 39 26.82 -9.90 -20.67
N HIS A 40 26.42 -10.78 -19.76
CA HIS A 40 26.39 -12.22 -19.96
C HIS A 40 24.98 -12.74 -19.77
N PHE A 41 24.57 -13.69 -20.65
CA PHE A 41 23.33 -14.43 -20.52
C PHE A 41 23.66 -15.88 -20.16
N ALA A 42 23.19 -16.31 -19.01
CA ALA A 42 23.37 -17.67 -18.51
C ALA A 42 22.17 -18.09 -17.70
N LEU A 43 21.61 -19.27 -17.95
CA LEU A 43 20.50 -19.78 -17.19
C LEU A 43 20.90 -20.10 -15.75
N HIS A 44 20.21 -19.50 -14.80
CA HIS A 44 20.43 -19.73 -13.37
C HIS A 44 19.08 -19.94 -12.65
N HIS A 45 19.00 -20.97 -11.82
CA HIS A 45 17.80 -21.24 -11.02
C HIS A 45 17.99 -20.70 -9.60
N ASN A 46 17.31 -19.61 -9.28
CA ASN A 46 17.36 -18.97 -7.99
C ASN A 46 16.28 -19.52 -7.06
N HIS A 47 16.68 -20.32 -6.11
CA HIS A 47 15.76 -20.92 -5.14
C HIS A 47 15.44 -19.97 -3.96
N GLY A 48 16.26 -18.94 -3.67
CA GLY A 48 16.06 -18.00 -2.59
C GLY A 48 15.25 -16.76 -2.97
N ALA A 49 15.19 -15.81 -2.03
CA ALA A 49 14.81 -14.43 -2.32
C ALA A 49 16.07 -13.60 -2.64
N MET A 50 15.93 -12.28 -2.68
CA MET A 50 17.04 -11.35 -2.88
C MET A 50 18.18 -11.67 -1.92
N MET A 51 19.42 -11.74 -2.42
CA MET A 51 20.65 -12.09 -1.65
C MET A 51 20.63 -13.49 -1.01
N GLY A 52 19.86 -14.44 -1.56
CA GLY A 52 19.79 -15.81 -1.04
C GLY A 52 18.94 -15.97 0.21
N LEU A 53 18.19 -14.96 0.63
CA LEU A 53 17.30 -15.06 1.78
C LEU A 53 16.31 -16.21 1.59
N PHE A 54 16.10 -17.04 2.61
CA PHE A 54 15.25 -18.23 2.59
C PHE A 54 15.72 -19.38 1.67
N SER A 55 16.91 -19.30 1.04
CA SER A 55 17.43 -20.38 0.19
C SER A 55 17.58 -21.72 0.94
N GLU A 56 17.85 -21.67 2.23
CA GLU A 56 18.05 -22.81 3.13
C GLU A 56 16.75 -23.48 3.59
N LEU A 57 15.59 -22.84 3.36
CA LEU A 57 14.30 -23.43 3.73
C LEU A 57 13.96 -24.63 2.84
N PRO A 58 13.29 -25.67 3.38
CA PRO A 58 12.68 -26.71 2.59
C PRO A 58 11.79 -26.13 1.49
N GLY A 59 11.80 -26.75 0.28
CA GLY A 59 11.17 -26.19 -0.92
C GLY A 59 9.74 -25.71 -0.72
N VAL A 60 8.89 -26.53 -0.07
CA VAL A 60 7.49 -26.18 0.19
C VAL A 60 7.37 -24.95 1.10
N LEU A 61 8.14 -24.91 2.20
CA LEU A 61 8.10 -23.77 3.15
C LEU A 61 8.59 -22.48 2.49
N ARG A 62 9.61 -22.58 1.66
CA ARG A 62 10.16 -21.44 0.92
C ARG A 62 9.11 -20.87 -0.04
N ILE A 63 8.46 -21.74 -0.84
CA ILE A 63 7.40 -21.33 -1.77
C ILE A 63 6.25 -20.66 -0.99
N VAL A 64 5.77 -21.27 0.08
CA VAL A 64 4.67 -20.71 0.90
C VAL A 64 5.06 -19.36 1.48
N THR A 65 6.25 -19.24 2.09
CA THR A 65 6.71 -17.98 2.70
C THR A 65 6.82 -16.85 1.69
N LEU A 66 7.46 -17.10 0.55
CA LEU A 66 7.69 -16.09 -0.48
C LEU A 66 6.39 -15.73 -1.22
N SER A 67 5.51 -16.71 -1.47
CA SER A 67 4.20 -16.45 -2.11
C SER A 67 3.25 -15.70 -1.18
N THR A 68 3.24 -16.02 0.11
CA THR A 68 2.45 -15.29 1.10
C THR A 68 2.94 -13.84 1.24
N GLY A 69 4.25 -13.62 1.27
CA GLY A 69 4.84 -12.28 1.25
C GLY A 69 4.45 -11.49 0.00
N GLY A 70 4.50 -12.12 -1.17
CA GLY A 70 4.05 -11.53 -2.43
C GLY A 70 2.56 -11.19 -2.45
N ALA A 71 1.71 -12.08 -1.97
CA ALA A 71 0.26 -11.83 -1.83
C ALA A 71 -0.02 -10.66 -0.88
N PHE A 72 0.71 -10.59 0.24
CA PHE A 72 0.62 -9.47 1.18
C PHE A 72 0.99 -8.13 0.52
N LEU A 73 2.09 -8.08 -0.23
CA LEU A 73 2.51 -6.89 -0.96
C LEU A 73 1.48 -6.47 -2.01
N LEU A 74 0.86 -7.43 -2.72
CA LEU A 74 -0.21 -7.19 -3.67
C LEU A 74 -1.46 -6.59 -2.99
N CYS A 75 -1.88 -7.15 -1.86
CA CYS A 75 -3.00 -6.60 -1.09
C CYS A 75 -2.70 -5.17 -0.59
N THR A 76 -1.49 -4.95 -0.07
CA THR A 76 -1.05 -3.62 0.37
C THR A 76 -1.04 -2.63 -0.79
N TYR A 77 -0.52 -3.04 -1.95
CA TYR A 77 -0.55 -2.24 -3.16
C TYR A 77 -1.97 -1.89 -3.59
N ALA A 78 -2.88 -2.86 -3.63
CA ALA A 78 -4.28 -2.63 -3.99
C ALA A 78 -4.96 -1.62 -3.04
N ILE A 79 -4.71 -1.74 -1.73
CA ILE A 79 -5.19 -0.80 -0.72
C ILE A 79 -4.63 0.61 -0.98
N ILE A 80 -3.32 0.73 -1.21
CA ILE A 80 -2.66 2.02 -1.47
C ILE A 80 -3.25 2.66 -2.73
N GLN A 81 -3.37 1.92 -3.83
CA GLN A 81 -3.87 2.45 -5.10
C GLN A 81 -5.33 2.88 -5.05
N TYR A 82 -6.17 2.13 -4.35
CA TYR A 82 -7.61 2.37 -4.30
C TYR A 82 -7.99 3.41 -3.23
N MET A 83 -7.43 3.30 -2.03
CA MET A 83 -7.87 4.08 -0.87
C MET A 83 -7.14 5.41 -0.69
N LEU A 84 -5.85 5.49 -1.06
CA LEU A 84 -5.12 6.74 -0.94
C LEU A 84 -5.40 7.67 -2.13
N PRO A 85 -5.52 8.98 -1.88
CA PRO A 85 -5.74 9.98 -2.92
C PRO A 85 -4.43 10.32 -3.66
N ILE A 86 -3.79 9.31 -4.24
CA ILE A 86 -2.57 9.52 -5.01
C ILE A 86 -2.90 10.33 -6.27
N ARG A 87 -2.40 11.55 -6.37
CA ARG A 87 -2.56 12.42 -7.53
C ARG A 87 -1.43 12.26 -8.54
N SER A 88 -0.27 11.83 -8.08
CA SER A 88 0.91 11.59 -8.92
C SER A 88 0.71 10.38 -9.82
N ILE A 89 0.73 10.60 -11.13
CA ILE A 89 0.70 9.54 -12.15
C ILE A 89 2.01 8.74 -12.10
N GLN A 90 3.13 9.42 -11.88
CA GLN A 90 4.45 8.80 -11.79
C GLN A 90 4.54 7.85 -10.60
N LEU A 91 4.03 8.25 -9.43
CA LEU A 91 3.99 7.39 -8.25
C LEU A 91 3.12 6.15 -8.48
N ARG A 92 1.94 6.32 -9.11
CA ARG A 92 1.07 5.19 -9.46
C ARG A 92 1.74 4.21 -10.41
N ALA A 93 2.37 4.72 -11.47
CA ALA A 93 3.09 3.90 -12.44
C ALA A 93 4.28 3.19 -11.79
N GLY A 94 5.09 3.89 -11.00
CA GLY A 94 6.23 3.30 -10.29
C GLY A 94 5.83 2.16 -9.35
N LEU A 95 4.75 2.34 -8.57
CA LEU A 95 4.19 1.28 -7.73
C LEU A 95 3.70 0.09 -8.55
N SER A 96 3.07 0.34 -9.71
CA SER A 96 2.55 -0.72 -10.58
C SER A 96 3.65 -1.53 -11.24
N ILE A 97 4.72 -0.86 -11.67
CA ILE A 97 5.93 -1.48 -12.23
C ILE A 97 6.60 -2.36 -11.17
N LEU A 98 6.79 -1.83 -9.95
CA LEU A 98 7.38 -2.56 -8.83
C LEU A 98 6.62 -3.84 -8.53
N ILE A 99 5.30 -3.76 -8.38
CA ILE A 99 4.46 -4.93 -8.08
C ILE A 99 4.40 -5.91 -9.25
N GLY A 100 4.41 -5.43 -10.50
CA GLY A 100 4.47 -6.28 -11.68
C GLY A 100 5.71 -7.19 -11.68
N GLY A 101 6.89 -6.64 -11.33
CA GLY A 101 8.13 -7.42 -11.17
C GLY A 101 8.05 -8.42 -10.01
N ILE A 102 7.55 -7.99 -8.84
CA ILE A 102 7.38 -8.89 -7.69
C ILE A 102 6.46 -10.06 -8.05
N LEU A 103 5.33 -9.80 -8.72
CA LEU A 103 4.39 -10.85 -9.14
C LEU A 103 5.00 -11.82 -10.15
N GLY A 104 5.89 -11.36 -11.05
CA GLY A 104 6.65 -12.22 -11.94
C GLY A 104 7.45 -13.26 -11.17
N ASN A 105 8.24 -12.81 -10.20
CA ASN A 105 9.07 -13.68 -9.37
C ASN A 105 8.24 -14.57 -8.41
N VAL A 106 7.08 -14.12 -7.96
CA VAL A 106 6.15 -14.95 -7.15
C VAL A 106 5.51 -16.03 -8.01
N ALA A 107 5.06 -15.69 -9.23
CA ALA A 107 4.47 -16.65 -10.15
C ALA A 107 5.44 -17.78 -10.51
N ASP A 108 6.72 -17.47 -10.72
CA ASP A 108 7.76 -18.46 -10.96
C ASP A 108 7.90 -19.46 -9.80
N ARG A 109 7.93 -18.93 -8.56
CA ARG A 109 8.05 -19.78 -7.37
C ARG A 109 6.85 -20.71 -7.17
N ILE A 110 5.65 -20.21 -7.47
CA ILE A 110 4.43 -21.04 -7.40
C ILE A 110 4.44 -22.10 -8.50
N GLY A 111 4.84 -21.73 -9.73
CA GLY A 111 4.80 -22.63 -10.89
C GLY A 111 5.99 -23.59 -10.97
N TRP A 112 7.20 -23.10 -10.73
CA TRP A 112 8.45 -23.85 -10.95
C TRP A 112 9.22 -24.18 -9.65
N GLY A 113 8.88 -23.54 -8.53
CA GLY A 113 9.59 -23.68 -7.26
C GLY A 113 10.89 -22.87 -7.14
N PHE A 114 11.27 -22.16 -8.20
CA PHE A 114 12.45 -21.28 -8.28
C PHE A 114 12.17 -20.11 -9.22
N VAL A 115 13.05 -19.10 -9.19
CA VAL A 115 13.03 -17.98 -10.13
C VAL A 115 14.08 -18.24 -11.22
N VAL A 116 13.74 -17.93 -12.45
CA VAL A 116 14.67 -17.99 -13.58
C VAL A 116 15.42 -16.66 -13.67
N ASP A 117 16.72 -16.68 -13.32
CA ASP A 117 17.64 -15.59 -13.48
C ASP A 117 18.56 -15.89 -14.67
N PHE A 118 18.83 -14.87 -15.49
CA PHE A 118 19.57 -15.13 -16.72
C PHE A 118 20.50 -13.98 -17.15
N ILE A 119 20.51 -12.86 -16.45
CA ILE A 119 21.35 -11.69 -16.74
C ILE A 119 22.44 -11.62 -15.67
N VAL A 120 23.69 -11.53 -16.12
CA VAL A 120 24.87 -11.32 -15.26
C VAL A 120 25.66 -10.14 -15.84
N LEU A 121 25.96 -9.17 -15.00
CA LEU A 121 26.77 -8.01 -15.36
C LEU A 121 28.14 -8.12 -14.72
N GLY A 122 29.20 -7.88 -15.47
CA GLY A 122 30.54 -7.80 -14.92
C GLY A 122 31.63 -8.32 -15.82
N THR A 123 32.76 -8.60 -15.19
CA THR A 123 33.97 -9.20 -15.80
C THR A 123 34.14 -10.60 -15.25
N PRO A 124 35.02 -11.44 -15.85
CA PRO A 124 35.31 -12.79 -15.34
C PRO A 124 35.77 -12.82 -13.87
N THR A 125 36.36 -11.70 -13.38
CA THR A 125 36.88 -11.58 -12.02
C THR A 125 35.91 -10.90 -11.03
N LEU A 126 34.97 -10.09 -11.55
CA LEU A 126 34.01 -9.36 -10.73
C LEU A 126 32.66 -9.30 -11.47
N SER A 127 31.73 -10.13 -11.07
CA SER A 127 30.39 -10.18 -11.67
C SER A 127 29.31 -9.95 -10.63
N SER A 128 28.16 -9.40 -11.09
CA SER A 128 26.95 -9.33 -10.28
C SER A 128 26.40 -10.72 -10.00
N PRO A 129 25.58 -10.91 -8.96
CA PRO A 129 24.65 -12.04 -8.92
C PRO A 129 23.80 -12.08 -10.20
N ALA A 130 23.38 -13.27 -10.61
CA ALA A 130 22.41 -13.40 -11.70
C ALA A 130 21.08 -12.76 -11.29
N PHE A 131 20.41 -12.08 -12.21
CA PHE A 131 19.12 -11.45 -12.03
C PHE A 131 18.26 -11.59 -13.31
N ASN A 132 17.02 -11.18 -13.27
CA ASN A 132 16.08 -11.25 -14.39
C ASN A 132 15.50 -9.87 -14.73
N LEU A 133 14.61 -9.82 -15.72
CA LEU A 133 13.97 -8.59 -16.14
C LEU A 133 13.08 -8.00 -15.02
N ALA A 134 12.36 -8.84 -14.26
CA ALA A 134 11.56 -8.37 -13.14
C ALA A 134 12.41 -7.62 -12.11
N ASP A 135 13.60 -8.13 -11.76
CA ASP A 135 14.51 -7.48 -10.81
C ASP A 135 15.00 -6.14 -11.33
N ALA A 136 15.41 -6.08 -12.60
CA ALA A 136 15.85 -4.83 -13.24
C ALA A 136 14.73 -3.77 -13.25
N VAL A 137 13.51 -4.17 -13.57
CA VAL A 137 12.35 -3.27 -13.67
C VAL A 137 11.88 -2.84 -12.27
N GLN A 138 12.04 -3.66 -11.24
CA GLN A 138 11.79 -3.23 -9.86
C GLN A 138 12.68 -2.04 -9.46
N TRP A 139 13.95 -2.02 -9.84
CA TRP A 139 14.83 -0.86 -9.62
C TRP A 139 14.32 0.40 -10.33
N VAL A 140 13.78 0.26 -11.55
CA VAL A 140 13.13 1.39 -12.25
C VAL A 140 11.90 1.85 -11.47
N GLY A 141 11.07 0.93 -10.98
CA GLY A 141 9.92 1.24 -10.14
C GLY A 141 10.31 2.00 -8.86
N TYR A 142 11.33 1.53 -8.14
CA TYR A 142 11.87 2.23 -6.96
C TYR A 142 12.35 3.65 -7.30
N LEU A 143 13.13 3.81 -8.37
CA LEU A 143 13.61 5.12 -8.79
C LEU A 143 12.45 6.06 -9.13
N MET A 144 11.43 5.58 -9.85
CA MET A 144 10.23 6.37 -10.16
C MET A 144 9.48 6.82 -8.91
N ILE A 145 9.35 5.94 -7.91
CA ILE A 145 8.72 6.26 -6.63
C ILE A 145 9.52 7.34 -5.90
N VAL A 146 10.84 7.18 -5.79
CA VAL A 146 11.72 8.16 -5.13
C VAL A 146 11.65 9.52 -5.84
N VAL A 147 11.76 9.53 -7.17
CA VAL A 147 11.67 10.76 -7.97
C VAL A 147 10.30 11.43 -7.82
N ALA A 148 9.21 10.63 -7.79
CA ALA A 148 7.86 11.17 -7.57
C ALA A 148 7.73 11.79 -6.17
N ILE A 149 8.25 11.14 -5.14
CA ILE A 149 8.23 11.68 -3.76
C ILE A 149 9.02 13.00 -3.67
N VAL A 150 10.20 13.05 -4.30
CA VAL A 150 11.07 14.25 -4.23
C VAL A 150 10.54 15.41 -5.07
N ARG A 151 10.05 15.12 -6.31
CA ARG A 151 9.61 16.17 -7.25
C ARG A 151 8.16 16.61 -7.07
N GLU A 152 7.31 15.71 -6.67
CA GLU A 152 5.86 15.93 -6.59
C GLU A 152 5.37 15.97 -5.12
N GLY A 153 6.27 16.23 -4.18
CA GLY A 153 5.97 16.32 -2.75
C GLY A 153 4.79 17.26 -2.46
N ASP A 154 4.75 18.42 -3.11
CA ASP A 154 3.66 19.41 -2.98
C ASP A 154 2.31 18.89 -3.51
N VAL A 155 2.32 18.01 -4.50
CA VAL A 155 1.11 17.35 -5.03
C VAL A 155 0.66 16.22 -4.12
N LEU A 156 1.61 15.49 -3.54
CA LEU A 156 1.36 14.38 -2.62
C LEU A 156 0.96 14.90 -1.24
N TRP A 157 1.60 15.98 -0.79
CA TRP A 157 1.34 16.68 0.48
C TRP A 157 1.08 18.16 0.24
N PRO A 158 -0.10 18.54 -0.28
CA PRO A 158 -0.41 19.93 -0.56
C PRO A 158 -0.37 20.75 0.72
N GLU A 159 0.65 21.60 0.87
CA GLU A 159 0.81 22.52 2.00
C GLU A 159 -0.33 23.54 2.09
N ASN A 160 -0.97 23.85 0.99
CA ASN A 160 -2.07 24.82 0.85
C ASN A 160 -3.48 24.22 1.08
N SER A 161 -3.61 23.18 1.89
CA SER A 161 -4.94 22.96 2.45
C SER A 161 -5.17 24.05 3.49
N SER A 162 -6.13 24.93 3.26
CA SER A 162 -6.57 26.03 4.17
C SER A 162 -6.92 25.59 5.61
N ARG A 163 -6.71 24.34 5.92
CA ARG A 163 -6.74 23.72 7.23
C ARG A 163 -5.43 22.96 7.43
N GLN A 164 -4.43 23.63 7.98
CA GLN A 164 -3.18 23.01 8.49
C GLN A 164 -3.42 22.08 9.71
N ILE A 165 -4.67 21.80 10.06
CA ILE A 165 -5.01 20.99 11.21
C ILE A 165 -5.12 19.53 10.73
N TYR A 166 -4.03 18.79 10.86
CA TYR A 166 -3.99 17.32 10.64
C TYR A 166 -4.89 16.56 11.63
N TRP A 167 -5.17 17.14 12.79
CA TRP A 167 -6.00 16.58 13.85
C TRP A 167 -7.27 17.43 14.02
N VAL A 168 -8.32 17.10 13.26
CA VAL A 168 -9.62 17.80 13.36
C VAL A 168 -10.33 17.41 14.66
N ASN A 169 -10.41 16.11 14.94
CA ASN A 169 -10.86 15.57 16.21
C ASN A 169 -9.90 14.44 16.63
N ARG A 170 -8.87 14.83 17.42
CA ARG A 170 -7.80 13.90 17.81
C ARG A 170 -8.32 12.66 18.53
N LYS A 171 -9.31 12.81 19.43
CA LYS A 171 -9.88 11.68 20.16
C LYS A 171 -10.59 10.69 19.24
N PHE A 172 -11.40 11.17 18.31
CA PHE A 172 -12.10 10.36 17.32
C PHE A 172 -11.11 9.65 16.38
N GLN A 173 -10.18 10.39 15.80
CA GLN A 173 -9.22 9.84 14.84
C GLN A 173 -8.31 8.79 15.47
N LEU A 174 -7.80 9.02 16.68
CA LEU A 174 -7.01 8.06 17.43
C LEU A 174 -7.84 6.81 17.80
N LYS A 175 -9.08 6.99 18.27
CA LYS A 175 -9.97 5.88 18.62
C LYS A 175 -10.15 4.91 17.43
N TYR A 176 -10.45 5.43 16.25
CA TYR A 176 -10.64 4.60 15.05
C TYR A 176 -9.33 3.99 14.54
N SER A 177 -8.22 4.75 14.53
CA SER A 177 -6.91 4.21 14.13
C SER A 177 -6.46 3.09 15.08
N PHE A 178 -6.61 3.26 16.39
CA PHE A 178 -6.28 2.22 17.37
C PHE A 178 -7.25 1.05 17.34
N PHE A 179 -8.52 1.27 17.01
CA PHE A 179 -9.47 0.18 16.83
C PHE A 179 -9.09 -0.72 15.66
N LEU A 180 -8.82 -0.14 14.48
CA LEU A 180 -8.37 -0.91 13.31
C LEU A 180 -7.03 -1.61 13.57
N PHE A 181 -6.08 -0.90 14.18
CA PHE A 181 -4.80 -1.48 14.58
C PHE A 181 -4.98 -2.62 15.59
N GLY A 182 -5.86 -2.46 16.58
CA GLY A 182 -6.15 -3.47 17.59
C GLY A 182 -6.77 -4.74 17.01
N VAL A 183 -7.76 -4.60 16.11
CA VAL A 183 -8.36 -5.75 15.40
C VAL A 183 -7.32 -6.48 14.56
N ALA A 184 -6.50 -5.74 13.80
CA ALA A 184 -5.43 -6.33 13.01
C ALA A 184 -4.38 -7.02 13.89
N THR A 185 -4.04 -6.42 15.04
CA THR A 185 -3.10 -7.00 16.00
C THR A 185 -3.63 -8.31 16.57
N ALA A 186 -4.91 -8.33 16.96
CA ALA A 186 -5.55 -9.55 17.47
C ALA A 186 -5.55 -10.68 16.43
N LEU A 187 -5.96 -10.39 15.19
CA LEU A 187 -5.92 -11.36 14.10
C LEU A 187 -4.49 -11.80 13.76
N GLY A 188 -3.52 -10.87 13.79
CA GLY A 188 -2.12 -11.17 13.59
C GLY A 188 -1.54 -12.08 14.66
N ILE A 189 -1.88 -11.88 15.92
CA ILE A 189 -1.44 -12.75 17.02
C ILE A 189 -2.00 -14.17 16.85
N VAL A 190 -3.30 -14.31 16.53
CA VAL A 190 -3.91 -15.62 16.26
C VAL A 190 -3.22 -16.30 15.08
N GLY A 191 -3.02 -15.56 13.96
CA GLY A 191 -2.31 -16.07 12.79
C GLY A 191 -0.87 -16.47 13.10
N CYS A 192 -0.17 -15.69 13.93
CA CYS A 192 1.20 -15.98 14.39
C CYS A 192 1.27 -17.27 15.18
N VAL A 193 0.42 -17.43 16.18
CA VAL A 193 0.39 -18.62 17.04
C VAL A 193 0.10 -19.87 16.20
N PHE A 194 -0.92 -19.78 15.34
CA PHE A 194 -1.29 -20.88 14.44
C PHE A 194 -0.14 -21.24 13.49
N SER A 195 0.41 -20.25 12.77
CA SER A 195 1.50 -20.46 11.83
C SER A 195 2.77 -20.97 12.50
N TYR A 196 3.14 -20.42 13.66
CA TYR A 196 4.30 -20.87 14.43
C TYR A 196 4.13 -22.33 14.90
N THR A 197 2.96 -22.67 15.44
CA THR A 197 2.67 -24.03 15.91
C THR A 197 2.73 -25.04 14.76
N TYR A 198 2.05 -24.73 13.66
CA TYR A 198 2.05 -25.57 12.47
C TYR A 198 3.47 -25.76 11.92
N PHE A 199 4.21 -24.67 11.76
CA PHE A 199 5.58 -24.67 11.27
C PHE A 199 6.51 -25.48 12.18
N ARG A 200 6.40 -25.29 13.52
CA ARG A 200 7.18 -26.03 14.49
C ARG A 200 6.92 -27.53 14.43
N VAL A 201 5.66 -27.94 14.37
CA VAL A 201 5.28 -29.37 14.25
C VAL A 201 5.86 -29.96 12.97
N THR A 202 5.65 -29.29 11.82
CA THR A 202 6.14 -29.76 10.52
C THR A 202 7.66 -29.91 10.49
N ILE A 203 8.39 -28.93 11.04
CA ILE A 203 9.87 -29.02 11.12
C ILE A 203 10.30 -30.13 12.07
N THR A 204 9.64 -30.33 13.20
CA THR A 204 9.97 -31.40 14.14
C THR A 204 9.75 -32.78 13.49
N GLU A 205 8.71 -32.95 12.69
CA GLU A 205 8.47 -34.19 11.93
C GLU A 205 9.54 -34.43 10.86
N LEU A 206 10.03 -33.40 10.19
CA LEU A 206 11.03 -33.50 9.11
C LEU A 206 12.46 -33.72 9.63
N VAL A 207 12.84 -33.05 10.71
CA VAL A 207 14.23 -32.96 11.16
C VAL A 207 14.46 -33.69 12.49
N GLY A 208 13.40 -34.19 13.12
CA GLY A 208 13.44 -34.75 14.47
C GLY A 208 13.63 -33.64 15.52
N ASN A 209 14.03 -34.06 16.72
CA ASN A 209 14.18 -33.16 17.88
C ASN A 209 15.56 -32.47 17.93
N ASN A 210 16.19 -32.23 16.77
CA ASN A 210 17.50 -31.55 16.73
C ASN A 210 17.31 -30.03 16.91
N GLN A 211 17.66 -29.55 18.10
CA GLN A 211 17.45 -28.15 18.51
C GLN A 211 18.18 -27.13 17.61
N TYR A 212 19.37 -27.50 17.11
CA TYR A 212 20.11 -26.62 16.18
C TYR A 212 19.39 -26.42 14.88
N LEU A 213 18.90 -27.48 14.28
CA LEU A 213 18.15 -27.42 13.00
C LEU A 213 16.79 -26.77 13.19
N LEU A 214 16.10 -27.03 14.31
CA LEU A 214 14.86 -26.32 14.66
C LEU A 214 15.07 -24.80 14.69
N ASN A 215 16.08 -24.33 15.41
CA ASN A 215 16.37 -22.91 15.53
C ASN A 215 16.80 -22.28 14.19
N LYS A 216 17.56 -23.02 13.37
CA LYS A 216 17.97 -22.58 12.03
C LYS A 216 16.77 -22.18 11.14
N PHE A 217 15.63 -22.85 11.30
CA PHE A 217 14.42 -22.57 10.51
C PHE A 217 13.42 -21.67 11.24
N LEU A 218 13.23 -21.85 12.54
CA LEU A 218 12.24 -21.08 13.31
C LEU A 218 12.63 -19.60 13.47
N VAL A 219 13.90 -19.32 13.69
CA VAL A 219 14.33 -17.93 13.91
C VAL A 219 14.09 -17.03 12.70
N PRO A 220 14.51 -17.38 11.46
CA PRO A 220 14.19 -16.58 10.27
C PRO A 220 12.70 -16.44 10.05
N PHE A 221 11.90 -17.49 10.31
CA PHE A 221 10.45 -17.43 10.20
C PHE A 221 9.84 -16.40 11.14
N VAL A 222 10.23 -16.42 12.44
CA VAL A 222 9.72 -15.47 13.44
C VAL A 222 10.13 -14.04 13.09
N VAL A 223 11.39 -13.83 12.67
CA VAL A 223 11.89 -12.51 12.27
C VAL A 223 11.10 -11.98 11.06
N ALA A 224 10.93 -12.79 10.02
CA ALA A 224 10.16 -12.40 8.84
C ALA A 224 8.70 -12.05 9.20
N PHE A 225 8.07 -12.87 10.05
CA PHE A 225 6.72 -12.64 10.51
C PHE A 225 6.59 -11.31 11.27
N ILE A 226 7.51 -11.02 12.20
CA ILE A 226 7.54 -9.76 12.95
C ILE A 226 7.69 -8.57 12.00
N LEU A 227 8.60 -8.63 11.03
CA LEU A 227 8.80 -7.55 10.06
C LEU A 227 7.56 -7.29 9.21
N ILE A 228 6.93 -8.34 8.69
CA ILE A 228 5.68 -8.23 7.91
C ILE A 228 4.58 -7.63 8.79
N PHE A 229 4.43 -8.14 10.01
CA PHE A 229 3.40 -7.68 10.94
C PHE A 229 3.57 -6.20 11.32
N MET A 230 4.80 -5.77 11.62
CA MET A 230 5.11 -4.37 11.93
C MET A 230 4.80 -3.45 10.75
N THR A 231 5.22 -3.83 9.53
CA THR A 231 4.94 -3.07 8.32
C THR A 231 3.43 -2.93 8.09
N PHE A 232 2.70 -4.02 8.23
CA PHE A 232 1.23 -4.02 8.08
C PHE A 232 0.55 -3.16 9.14
N GLY A 233 1.00 -3.22 10.39
CA GLY A 233 0.50 -2.39 11.48
C GLY A 233 0.65 -0.89 11.20
N VAL A 234 1.80 -0.47 10.69
CA VAL A 234 2.05 0.92 10.29
C VAL A 234 1.11 1.35 9.16
N VAL A 235 0.94 0.51 8.13
CA VAL A 235 0.04 0.77 6.99
C VAL A 235 -1.42 0.90 7.48
N LEU A 236 -1.88 -0.01 8.32
CA LEU A 236 -3.24 0.03 8.86
C LEU A 236 -3.49 1.23 9.77
N PHE A 237 -2.51 1.60 10.59
CA PHE A 237 -2.61 2.80 11.43
C PHE A 237 -2.71 4.07 10.56
N ALA A 238 -1.86 4.19 9.54
CA ALA A 238 -1.90 5.30 8.59
C ALA A 238 -3.22 5.37 7.83
N LEU A 239 -3.73 4.21 7.41
CA LEU A 239 -5.02 4.07 6.74
C LEU A 239 -6.18 4.47 7.68
N GLY A 240 -6.17 4.00 8.92
CA GLY A 240 -7.15 4.38 9.93
C GLY A 240 -7.19 5.87 10.20
N LYS A 241 -6.01 6.51 10.30
CA LYS A 241 -5.89 7.96 10.42
C LYS A 241 -6.45 8.68 9.19
N TYR A 242 -6.16 8.19 8.00
CA TYR A 242 -6.64 8.76 6.75
C TYR A 242 -8.17 8.66 6.62
N LEU A 243 -8.74 7.49 6.84
CA LEU A 243 -10.19 7.26 6.76
C LEU A 243 -10.94 8.07 7.82
N SER A 244 -10.45 8.07 9.07
CA SER A 244 -11.08 8.84 10.13
C SER A 244 -11.01 10.36 9.88
N HIS A 245 -9.99 10.85 9.17
CA HIS A 245 -9.90 12.26 8.78
C HIS A 245 -10.97 12.64 7.73
N ARG A 246 -11.26 11.75 6.77
CA ARG A 246 -12.33 11.94 5.77
C ARG A 246 -13.72 12.01 6.37
N ILE A 247 -13.93 11.40 7.54
CA ILE A 247 -15.19 11.40 8.28
C ILE A 247 -15.23 12.56 9.28
N ALA A 248 -14.18 12.74 10.06
CA ALA A 248 -14.12 13.76 11.13
C ALA A 248 -14.14 15.19 10.57
N GLY A 249 -13.56 15.42 9.39
CA GLY A 249 -13.52 16.72 8.74
C GLY A 249 -14.91 17.30 8.44
N PRO A 250 -15.74 16.57 7.67
CA PRO A 250 -17.12 16.95 7.41
C PRO A 250 -17.96 17.14 8.67
N ILE A 251 -17.91 16.19 9.62
CA ILE A 251 -18.66 16.27 10.88
C ILE A 251 -18.35 17.57 11.64
N TYR A 252 -17.08 17.91 11.76
CA TYR A 252 -16.67 19.17 12.39
C TYR A 252 -17.17 20.40 11.60
N ALA A 253 -17.13 20.35 10.27
CA ALA A 253 -17.62 21.43 9.44
C ALA A 253 -19.15 21.62 9.58
N PHE A 254 -19.92 20.54 9.72
CA PHE A 254 -21.36 20.56 10.02
C PHE A 254 -21.63 21.15 11.38
N GLU A 255 -20.96 20.65 12.43
CA GLU A 255 -21.10 21.14 13.81
C GLU A 255 -20.88 22.66 13.84
N LYS A 256 -19.79 23.15 13.25
CA LYS A 256 -19.49 24.56 13.16
C LYS A 256 -20.55 25.32 12.36
N SER A 257 -21.01 24.79 11.23
CA SER A 257 -22.03 25.43 10.39
C SER A 257 -23.37 25.53 11.12
N LEU A 258 -23.77 24.51 11.88
CA LEU A 258 -24.98 24.55 12.69
C LEU A 258 -24.85 25.53 13.84
N HIS A 259 -23.70 25.60 14.52
CA HIS A 259 -23.43 26.63 15.53
C HIS A 259 -23.50 28.05 14.97
N ASP A 260 -22.96 28.28 13.76
CA ASP A 260 -23.05 29.58 13.09
C ASP A 260 -24.51 29.95 12.77
N ILE A 261 -25.32 28.98 12.32
CA ILE A 261 -26.77 29.19 12.06
C ILE A 261 -27.51 29.55 13.37
N LEU A 262 -27.30 28.79 14.44
CA LEU A 262 -27.93 29.02 15.74
C LEU A 262 -27.49 30.36 16.36
N GLY A 263 -26.25 30.78 16.13
CA GLY A 263 -25.73 32.05 16.58
C GLY A 263 -26.15 33.27 15.72
N GLY A 264 -27.00 33.07 14.71
CA GLY A 264 -27.46 34.15 13.82
C GLY A 264 -26.45 34.58 12.75
N ASN A 265 -25.26 33.94 12.69
CA ASN A 265 -24.23 34.21 11.72
C ASN A 265 -24.33 33.24 10.51
N SER A 266 -25.41 33.37 9.78
CA SER A 266 -25.83 32.37 8.77
C SER A 266 -25.39 32.70 7.32
N GLN A 267 -24.52 33.69 7.11
CA GLN A 267 -24.20 34.18 5.76
C GLN A 267 -23.28 33.21 4.97
N ARG A 268 -22.43 32.42 5.62
CA ARG A 268 -21.43 31.59 4.94
C ARG A 268 -21.95 30.20 4.63
N ARG A 269 -22.08 29.86 3.33
CA ARG A 269 -22.43 28.49 2.88
C ARG A 269 -21.37 27.48 3.29
N LEU A 270 -21.82 26.31 3.73
CA LEU A 270 -20.95 25.17 3.95
C LEU A 270 -20.44 24.64 2.60
N ARG A 271 -19.14 24.37 2.53
CA ARG A 271 -18.48 23.81 1.36
C ARG A 271 -17.51 22.71 1.80
N LEU A 272 -17.82 21.47 1.45
CA LEU A 272 -16.95 20.30 1.69
C LEU A 272 -15.97 20.12 0.55
N ARG A 273 -14.87 19.40 0.80
CA ARG A 273 -13.91 19.05 -0.24
C ARG A 273 -14.48 17.99 -1.19
N SER A 274 -13.92 17.89 -2.41
CA SER A 274 -14.35 16.88 -3.39
C SER A 274 -14.17 15.43 -2.91
N ALA A 275 -13.18 15.20 -2.03
CA ALA A 275 -12.84 13.89 -1.47
C ALA A 275 -13.51 13.60 -0.11
N ASP A 276 -14.26 14.54 0.46
CA ASP A 276 -14.96 14.34 1.74
C ASP A 276 -16.19 13.44 1.54
N GLU A 277 -16.52 12.66 2.56
CA GLU A 277 -17.75 11.90 2.64
C GLU A 277 -18.94 12.82 2.98
N PHE A 278 -20.17 12.31 2.87
CA PHE A 278 -21.39 13.02 3.28
C PHE A 278 -21.71 14.30 2.51
N LYS A 279 -21.37 14.39 1.23
CA LYS A 279 -21.68 15.58 0.41
C LYS A 279 -23.17 15.96 0.41
N HIS A 280 -24.05 14.98 0.51
CA HIS A 280 -25.48 15.24 0.57
C HIS A 280 -25.89 16.04 1.82
N LEU A 281 -25.14 15.91 2.95
CA LEU A 281 -25.35 16.74 4.15
C LEU A 281 -24.92 18.21 3.95
N GLU A 282 -23.96 18.47 3.04
CA GLU A 282 -23.61 19.85 2.63
C GLU A 282 -24.85 20.55 2.08
N GLU A 283 -25.56 19.86 1.19
CA GLU A 283 -26.76 20.38 0.54
C GLU A 283 -27.88 20.62 1.53
N LEU A 284 -28.17 19.64 2.40
CA LEU A 284 -29.16 19.74 3.46
C LEU A 284 -28.85 20.87 4.45
N THR A 285 -27.59 21.00 4.87
CA THR A 285 -27.17 22.08 5.79
C THR A 285 -27.36 23.45 5.17
N ASN A 286 -27.06 23.59 3.88
CA ASN A 286 -27.29 24.84 3.16
C ASN A 286 -28.77 25.15 2.97
N GLN A 287 -29.62 24.16 2.72
CA GLN A 287 -31.09 24.33 2.69
C GLN A 287 -31.66 24.77 4.05
N VAL A 288 -31.21 24.16 5.15
CA VAL A 288 -31.59 24.55 6.51
C VAL A 288 -31.21 26.03 6.75
N ARG A 289 -30.01 26.42 6.33
CA ARG A 289 -29.53 27.81 6.43
C ARG A 289 -30.42 28.79 5.65
N GLU A 290 -30.75 28.47 4.40
CA GLU A 290 -31.59 29.30 3.56
C GLU A 290 -32.98 29.49 4.19
N LYS A 291 -33.57 28.39 4.69
CA LYS A 291 -34.86 28.44 5.38
C LYS A 291 -34.81 29.24 6.68
N PHE A 292 -33.74 29.11 7.44
CA PHE A 292 -33.55 29.89 8.67
C PHE A 292 -33.44 31.38 8.37
N ASN A 293 -32.68 31.79 7.34
CA ASN A 293 -32.55 33.19 6.92
C ASN A 293 -33.89 33.78 6.43
N SER A 294 -34.67 32.98 5.68
CA SER A 294 -35.98 33.45 5.23
C SER A 294 -36.95 33.67 6.38
N LEU A 295 -36.93 32.80 7.38
CA LEU A 295 -37.74 32.96 8.60
C LEU A 295 -37.30 34.15 9.44
N GLN A 296 -36.01 34.42 9.59
CA GLN A 296 -35.52 35.61 10.28
C GLN A 296 -35.95 36.90 9.58
N ALA A 297 -35.82 36.95 8.25
CA ALA A 297 -36.27 38.09 7.48
C ALA A 297 -37.79 38.37 7.64
N GLN A 298 -38.62 37.29 7.65
CA GLN A 298 -40.04 37.41 7.90
C GLN A 298 -40.36 37.93 9.31
N VAL A 299 -39.62 37.50 10.34
CA VAL A 299 -39.77 37.97 11.72
C VAL A 299 -39.36 39.42 11.86
N GLU A 300 -38.32 39.89 11.16
CA GLU A 300 -37.88 41.27 11.15
C GLU A 300 -38.90 42.20 10.46
N LEU A 301 -39.48 41.76 9.35
CA LEU A 301 -40.54 42.49 8.64
C LEU A 301 -41.83 42.63 9.45
N ASN A 302 -42.14 41.65 10.30
CA ASN A 302 -43.34 41.66 11.16
C ASN A 302 -43.12 42.31 12.53
N LYS A 303 -41.95 42.87 12.83
CA LYS A 303 -41.74 43.65 14.06
C LYS A 303 -42.47 45.01 13.95
N PRO A 304 -43.29 45.35 14.97
CA PRO A 304 -43.91 46.67 15.01
C PRO A 304 -42.83 47.76 14.95
N PRO A 305 -43.11 48.90 14.27
CA PRO A 305 -42.17 50.00 14.20
C PRO A 305 -41.79 50.42 15.63
N LYS A 306 -40.50 50.51 15.92
CA LYS A 306 -40.03 51.08 17.17
C LYS A 306 -40.56 52.52 17.23
N ASN A 307 -41.51 52.78 18.15
CA ASN A 307 -41.92 54.16 18.42
C ASN A 307 -40.72 55.01 18.77
N PRO A 308 -40.63 56.23 18.23
CA PRO A 308 -39.53 57.14 18.49
C PRO A 308 -39.47 57.56 19.97
#